data_c10e6cd64a8436db350de51d493ccc23
#
_entry.id   c10e6cd64a8436db350de51d493ccc23
#
_cell.length_a   1.000
_cell.length_b   1.000
_cell.length_c   1.000
_cell.angle_alpha   90.00
_cell.angle_beta   90.00
_cell.angle_gamma   90.00
#
_symmetry.space_group_name_H-M   'P 1'
#
loop_
_entity.id
_entity.type
_entity.pdbx_description
1 polymer ?
#
loop_
_entity_poly.entity_id
_entity_poly.type
_entity_poly.pdbx_seq_one_letter_code
_entity_poly.pdbx_strand_id
1 'polypeptide(L)'
;MQDTQLAQNQRAQLHAQIWKMANEVRGAVDGWDFKQFVLGMLFYRFISEQFVRTVEGGDSSIGYAQMADEEISALERDTIIRRLGYYIAPSQLFGNVIRTAAQDTDLNTRLKNIFNAIEGSALGYPSEKQLQGLFADFDTTSTRLGNTVQEKTRRLLAVMQGVAELDFGPFGEAQIDLFGDAYEYLIGNYAANAGKSGGEFFTPQAVSRLIARLAVHGQREVRSIYDPACGSGSLLLQARHLERQRRFSGNYCGQEINLTTYNLARMNMFLHGVNYSKFDIQHGDTLLRPAHKPPLGFDAIVSNPPYSVNWVGDADPTLINDDRFAPAGVLAPRSKADYAFILHILDRLSERGRAAVVCFPGIFYRGGKEQKIRRWLVEGNYVESVIALPPNLFYGTSIAVNIMTLSKAKSTRAIRFVDASGEDFYSKETNNNVLRPEHIARIEELFASSEEEPHVARSVPFEEVAAQDFNLSVSSYIEARDTREAIDIHALNEELRQRVARIDELRRGIDQIIAALEVEGADS
;
A
#
# COMPACT_ATOMS: atom_id res chain seq x y z
N MET A 1 4.27 -14.29 -22.20
CA MET A 1 5.24 -14.86 -21.22
C MET A 1 6.61 -14.19 -21.31
N GLN A 2 7.23 -14.00 -22.47
CA GLN A 2 8.53 -13.32 -22.61
C GLN A 2 8.50 -11.85 -22.17
N ASP A 3 7.48 -11.09 -22.54
CA ASP A 3 7.33 -9.67 -22.15
C ASP A 3 7.12 -9.49 -20.62
N THR A 4 6.43 -10.44 -19.99
CA THR A 4 6.24 -10.42 -18.52
C THR A 4 7.53 -10.70 -17.77
N GLN A 5 8.36 -11.61 -18.28
CA GLN A 5 9.68 -11.95 -17.71
C GLN A 5 10.67 -10.79 -17.89
N LEU A 6 10.64 -10.13 -19.05
CA LEU A 6 11.49 -8.96 -19.33
C LEU A 6 11.17 -7.79 -18.39
N ALA A 7 9.88 -7.49 -18.20
CA ALA A 7 9.42 -6.46 -17.28
C ALA A 7 9.78 -6.76 -15.81
N GLN A 8 9.70 -8.04 -15.39
CA GLN A 8 10.12 -8.46 -14.05
C GLN A 8 11.62 -8.29 -13.84
N ASN A 9 12.45 -8.63 -14.84
CA ASN A 9 13.89 -8.46 -14.77
C ASN A 9 14.30 -6.98 -14.71
N GLN A 10 13.64 -6.11 -15.48
CA GLN A 10 13.89 -4.67 -15.44
C GLN A 10 13.55 -4.08 -14.08
N ARG A 11 12.40 -4.48 -13.46
CA ARG A 11 12.04 -4.08 -12.10
C ARG A 11 13.07 -4.50 -11.07
N ALA A 12 13.52 -5.75 -11.13
CA ALA A 12 14.52 -6.28 -10.20
C ALA A 12 15.85 -5.52 -10.31
N GLN A 13 16.29 -5.19 -11.52
CA GLN A 13 17.49 -4.38 -11.76
C GLN A 13 17.33 -2.96 -11.22
N LEU A 14 16.19 -2.32 -11.48
CA LEU A 14 15.90 -0.99 -10.98
C LEU A 14 15.89 -0.95 -9.44
N HIS A 15 15.26 -1.94 -8.79
CA HIS A 15 15.27 -2.06 -7.32
C HIS A 15 16.70 -2.23 -6.76
N ALA A 16 17.55 -3.01 -7.45
CA ALA A 16 18.95 -3.19 -7.05
C ALA A 16 19.75 -1.88 -7.20
N GLN A 17 19.55 -1.12 -8.27
CA GLN A 17 20.17 0.20 -8.48
C GLN A 17 19.73 1.19 -7.41
N ILE A 18 18.43 1.27 -7.11
CA ILE A 18 17.89 2.11 -6.05
C ILE A 18 18.50 1.74 -4.69
N TRP A 19 18.61 0.46 -4.40
CA TRP A 19 19.22 -0.01 -3.15
C TRP A 19 20.70 0.35 -3.04
N LYS A 20 21.45 0.19 -4.14
CA LYS A 20 22.86 0.58 -4.24
C LYS A 20 23.02 2.09 -3.99
N MET A 21 22.27 2.93 -4.70
CA MET A 21 22.24 4.38 -4.54
C MET A 21 21.91 4.75 -3.09
N ALA A 22 20.87 4.15 -2.51
CA ALA A 22 20.46 4.40 -1.12
C ALA A 22 21.57 4.05 -0.12
N ASN A 23 22.38 3.03 -0.37
CA ASN A 23 23.49 2.64 0.48
C ASN A 23 24.72 3.54 0.30
N GLU A 24 25.04 3.99 -0.91
CA GLU A 24 26.16 4.88 -1.19
C GLU A 24 25.99 6.25 -0.54
N VAL A 25 24.77 6.76 -0.47
CA VAL A 25 24.47 8.06 0.15
C VAL A 25 24.13 7.93 1.65
N ARG A 26 23.89 6.72 2.15
CA ARG A 26 23.56 6.42 3.57
C ARG A 26 24.63 6.89 4.57
N GLY A 27 25.90 6.99 4.19
CA GLY A 27 26.96 7.53 5.03
C GLY A 27 26.92 9.05 5.24
N ALA A 28 26.04 9.75 4.54
CA ALA A 28 26.00 11.22 4.51
C ALA A 28 24.77 11.83 5.22
N VAL A 29 23.67 11.08 5.40
CA VAL A 29 22.40 11.55 6.04
C VAL A 29 21.80 10.40 6.84
N ASP A 30 21.17 10.67 7.98
CA ASP A 30 20.47 9.64 8.77
C ASP A 30 19.41 8.92 7.94
N GLY A 31 19.33 7.59 8.09
CA GLY A 31 18.67 6.69 7.14
C GLY A 31 17.18 6.96 6.85
N TRP A 32 16.47 7.68 7.72
CA TRP A 32 15.07 8.05 7.52
C TRP A 32 14.92 9.26 6.59
N ASP A 33 15.69 10.31 6.84
CA ASP A 33 15.58 11.59 6.14
C ASP A 33 16.07 11.52 4.69
N PHE A 34 17.07 10.66 4.45
CA PHE A 34 17.62 10.44 3.12
C PHE A 34 16.56 9.98 2.10
N LYS A 35 15.63 9.13 2.51
CA LYS A 35 14.59 8.58 1.63
C LYS A 35 13.64 9.66 1.09
N GLN A 36 13.32 10.69 1.88
CA GLN A 36 12.51 11.82 1.43
C GLN A 36 13.20 12.58 0.31
N PHE A 37 14.53 12.77 0.41
CA PHE A 37 15.30 13.45 -0.64
C PHE A 37 15.37 12.64 -1.94
N VAL A 38 15.48 11.31 -1.83
CA VAL A 38 15.43 10.44 -3.01
C VAL A 38 14.06 10.45 -3.66
N LEU A 39 12.99 10.32 -2.87
CA LEU A 39 11.60 10.35 -3.35
C LEU A 39 11.28 11.68 -4.05
N GLY A 40 11.63 12.82 -3.43
CA GLY A 40 11.42 14.14 -4.03
C GLY A 40 12.23 14.35 -5.31
N MET A 41 13.48 13.86 -5.35
CA MET A 41 14.34 13.99 -6.54
C MET A 41 13.86 13.08 -7.67
N LEU A 42 13.43 11.85 -7.37
CA LEU A 42 12.83 10.93 -8.33
C LEU A 42 11.55 11.53 -8.92
N PHE A 43 10.70 12.11 -8.08
CA PHE A 43 9.50 12.80 -8.51
C PHE A 43 9.83 14.00 -9.42
N TYR A 44 10.81 14.82 -9.05
CA TYR A 44 11.24 15.95 -9.88
C TYR A 44 11.76 15.51 -11.26
N ARG A 45 12.56 14.44 -11.31
CA ARG A 45 13.00 13.85 -12.58
C ARG A 45 11.80 13.41 -13.42
N PHE A 46 10.88 12.66 -12.83
CA PHE A 46 9.70 12.15 -13.53
C PHE A 46 8.84 13.28 -14.12
N ILE A 47 8.47 14.28 -13.29
CA ILE A 47 7.60 15.37 -13.79
C ILE A 47 8.30 16.20 -14.86
N SER A 48 9.64 16.35 -14.80
CA SER A 48 10.41 17.03 -15.83
C SER A 48 10.40 16.26 -17.15
N GLU A 49 10.65 14.96 -17.14
CA GLU A 49 10.62 14.09 -18.34
C GLU A 49 9.21 14.00 -18.92
N GLN A 50 8.21 13.80 -18.08
CA GLN A 50 6.79 13.78 -18.48
C GLN A 50 6.34 15.12 -19.07
N PHE A 51 6.82 16.23 -18.52
CA PHE A 51 6.53 17.59 -19.01
C PHE A 51 7.03 17.77 -20.43
N VAL A 52 8.33 17.52 -20.67
CA VAL A 52 8.94 17.64 -22.01
C VAL A 52 8.18 16.81 -23.02
N ARG A 53 7.95 15.54 -22.72
CA ARG A 53 7.19 14.64 -23.61
C ARG A 53 5.80 15.17 -23.96
N THR A 54 5.09 15.72 -22.97
CA THR A 54 3.72 16.19 -23.18
C THR A 54 3.71 17.47 -24.00
N VAL A 55 4.68 18.37 -23.79
CA VAL A 55 4.81 19.60 -24.58
C VAL A 55 5.19 19.27 -26.02
N GLU A 56 6.15 18.38 -26.22
CA GLU A 56 6.61 17.96 -27.54
C GLU A 56 5.58 17.07 -28.29
N GLY A 57 4.63 16.48 -27.57
CA GLY A 57 3.56 15.67 -28.19
C GLY A 57 4.06 14.44 -28.96
N GLY A 58 5.30 14.03 -28.72
CA GLY A 58 6.02 12.96 -29.44
C GLY A 58 6.87 13.45 -30.63
N ASP A 59 6.86 14.74 -30.92
CA ASP A 59 7.73 15.38 -31.91
C ASP A 59 8.98 15.96 -31.25
N SER A 60 10.06 15.18 -31.18
CA SER A 60 11.33 15.59 -30.61
C SER A 60 12.02 16.74 -31.38
N SER A 61 11.55 17.12 -32.58
CA SER A 61 12.09 18.26 -33.33
C SER A 61 11.74 19.61 -32.70
N ILE A 62 10.72 19.65 -31.80
CA ILE A 62 10.38 20.85 -31.02
C ILE A 62 11.52 21.25 -30.10
N GLY A 63 12.21 20.27 -29.50
CA GLY A 63 13.40 20.50 -28.71
C GLY A 63 13.18 21.40 -27.49
N TYR A 64 12.07 21.22 -26.75
CA TYR A 64 11.71 22.08 -25.62
C TYR A 64 12.84 22.28 -24.61
N ALA A 65 13.60 21.23 -24.31
CA ALA A 65 14.72 21.30 -23.36
C ALA A 65 15.90 22.19 -23.82
N GLN A 66 15.98 22.54 -25.08
CA GLN A 66 17.01 23.39 -25.69
C GLN A 66 16.58 24.84 -25.86
N MET A 67 15.28 25.15 -25.68
CA MET A 67 14.74 26.51 -25.78
C MET A 67 15.24 27.39 -24.63
N ALA A 68 15.31 28.71 -24.88
CA ALA A 68 15.46 29.70 -23.80
C ALA A 68 14.11 29.92 -23.11
N ASP A 69 14.13 30.25 -21.82
CA ASP A 69 12.91 30.46 -21.02
C ASP A 69 12.01 31.57 -21.60
N GLU A 70 12.62 32.57 -22.24
CA GLU A 70 11.95 33.71 -22.88
C GLU A 70 11.26 33.36 -24.20
N GLU A 71 11.64 32.27 -24.83
CA GLU A 71 11.02 31.83 -26.09
C GLU A 71 9.60 31.30 -25.87
N ILE A 72 9.25 30.94 -24.61
CA ILE A 72 7.93 30.44 -24.27
C ILE A 72 6.99 31.60 -23.94
N SER A 73 5.99 31.81 -24.80
CA SER A 73 5.01 32.88 -24.59
C SER A 73 4.07 32.62 -23.39
N ALA A 74 3.46 33.69 -22.88
CA ALA A 74 2.47 33.56 -21.79
C ALA A 74 1.26 32.70 -22.18
N LEU A 75 0.83 32.71 -23.45
CA LEU A 75 -0.28 31.91 -23.94
C LEU A 75 0.07 30.41 -23.99
N GLU A 76 1.28 30.07 -24.37
CA GLU A 76 1.77 28.70 -24.36
C GLU A 76 1.85 28.17 -22.93
N ARG A 77 2.40 28.96 -21.99
CA ARG A 77 2.43 28.62 -20.55
C ARG A 77 1.02 28.36 -20.01
N ASP A 78 0.05 29.23 -20.28
CA ASP A 78 -1.35 29.05 -19.86
C ASP A 78 -1.94 27.74 -20.42
N THR A 79 -1.71 27.46 -21.71
CA THR A 79 -2.18 26.24 -22.36
C THR A 79 -1.59 24.98 -21.73
N ILE A 80 -0.28 25.00 -21.43
CA ILE A 80 0.44 23.89 -20.80
C ILE A 80 -0.09 23.65 -19.38
N ILE A 81 -0.24 24.72 -18.57
CA ILE A 81 -0.74 24.61 -17.20
C ILE A 81 -2.16 24.02 -17.18
N ARG A 82 -3.05 24.46 -18.06
CA ARG A 82 -4.41 23.89 -18.18
C ARG A 82 -4.39 22.41 -18.53
N ARG A 83 -3.41 21.96 -19.32
CA ARG A 83 -3.30 20.56 -19.74
C ARG A 83 -2.66 19.67 -18.68
N LEU A 84 -1.53 20.10 -18.10
CA LEU A 84 -0.69 19.30 -17.20
C LEU A 84 -0.95 19.59 -15.72
N GLY A 85 -1.43 20.80 -15.41
CA GLY A 85 -1.61 21.28 -14.06
C GLY A 85 -0.44 22.13 -13.54
N TYR A 86 0.71 22.14 -14.21
CA TYR A 86 1.92 22.85 -13.79
C TYR A 86 2.76 23.27 -15.01
N TYR A 87 3.75 24.12 -14.75
CA TYR A 87 4.73 24.55 -15.74
C TYR A 87 6.16 24.39 -15.19
N ILE A 88 7.06 23.94 -16.06
CA ILE A 88 8.50 23.88 -15.79
C ILE A 88 9.23 24.60 -16.93
N ALA A 89 9.97 25.66 -16.62
CA ALA A 89 10.78 26.36 -17.60
C ALA A 89 11.92 25.47 -18.12
N PRO A 90 12.38 25.64 -19.38
CA PRO A 90 13.49 24.86 -19.91
C PRO A 90 14.72 24.83 -19.01
N SER A 91 15.15 25.98 -18.44
CA SER A 91 16.28 26.08 -17.50
C SER A 91 16.07 25.31 -16.19
N GLN A 92 14.82 24.99 -15.85
CA GLN A 92 14.39 24.32 -14.61
C GLN A 92 14.14 22.81 -14.79
N LEU A 93 14.29 22.27 -15.98
CA LEU A 93 14.15 20.83 -16.22
C LEU A 93 15.28 20.07 -15.52
N PHE A 94 14.94 18.91 -14.93
CA PHE A 94 15.92 18.04 -14.25
C PHE A 94 17.16 17.78 -15.10
N GLY A 95 16.99 17.42 -16.38
CA GLY A 95 18.09 17.16 -17.32
C GLY A 95 18.99 18.38 -17.58
N ASN A 96 18.46 19.60 -17.48
CA ASN A 96 19.22 20.83 -17.68
C ASN A 96 19.93 21.23 -16.37
N VAL A 97 19.28 21.06 -15.23
CA VAL A 97 19.87 21.37 -13.92
C VAL A 97 21.04 20.43 -13.62
N ILE A 98 20.91 19.12 -13.85
CA ILE A 98 21.97 18.14 -13.55
C ILE A 98 23.27 18.41 -14.32
N ARG A 99 23.18 18.91 -15.57
CA ARG A 99 24.36 19.22 -16.39
C ARG A 99 25.27 20.29 -15.79
N THR A 100 24.71 21.21 -15.03
CA THR A 100 25.43 22.33 -14.40
C THR A 100 25.58 22.18 -12.90
N ALA A 101 24.93 21.20 -12.29
CA ALA A 101 24.84 21.03 -10.84
C ALA A 101 26.20 20.86 -10.14
N ALA A 102 27.18 20.24 -10.80
CA ALA A 102 28.51 20.03 -10.22
C ALA A 102 29.31 21.33 -10.03
N GLN A 103 29.02 22.37 -10.81
CA GLN A 103 29.65 23.71 -10.70
C GLN A 103 28.79 24.68 -9.88
N ASP A 104 27.58 24.30 -9.50
CA ASP A 104 26.65 25.17 -8.78
C ASP A 104 26.92 25.10 -7.27
N THR A 105 27.46 26.19 -6.72
CA THR A 105 27.79 26.33 -5.30
C THR A 105 26.55 26.52 -4.42
N ASP A 106 25.40 26.85 -5.01
CA ASP A 106 24.13 27.17 -4.37
C ASP A 106 22.97 26.25 -4.83
N LEU A 107 23.30 25.04 -5.26
CA LEU A 107 22.34 24.07 -5.79
C LEU A 107 21.13 23.86 -4.87
N ASN A 108 21.34 23.87 -3.54
CA ASN A 108 20.25 23.73 -2.57
C ASN A 108 19.23 24.88 -2.68
N THR A 109 19.66 26.11 -2.85
CA THR A 109 18.80 27.30 -3.03
C THR A 109 18.15 27.29 -4.41
N ARG A 110 18.90 26.93 -5.45
CA ARG A 110 18.39 26.79 -6.81
C ARG A 110 17.25 25.76 -6.88
N LEU A 111 17.41 24.57 -6.32
CA LEU A 111 16.38 23.55 -6.28
C LEU A 111 15.14 24.02 -5.52
N LYS A 112 15.29 24.70 -4.36
CA LYS A 112 14.17 25.30 -3.64
C LYS A 112 13.38 26.26 -4.52
N ASN A 113 14.08 27.15 -5.24
CA ASN A 113 13.43 28.12 -6.14
C ASN A 113 12.69 27.43 -7.29
N ILE A 114 13.26 26.36 -7.85
CA ILE A 114 12.62 25.55 -8.89
C ILE A 114 11.32 24.92 -8.38
N PHE A 115 11.35 24.29 -7.20
CA PHE A 115 10.15 23.66 -6.63
C PHE A 115 9.06 24.68 -6.31
N ASN A 116 9.44 25.82 -5.75
CA ASN A 116 8.52 26.94 -5.54
C ASN A 116 7.94 27.49 -6.85
N ALA A 117 8.73 27.54 -7.92
CA ALA A 117 8.26 27.97 -9.23
C ALA A 117 7.28 26.97 -9.86
N ILE A 118 7.55 25.67 -9.72
CA ILE A 118 6.64 24.61 -10.19
C ILE A 118 5.30 24.69 -9.44
N GLU A 119 5.32 24.74 -8.11
CA GLU A 119 4.10 24.86 -7.29
C GLU A 119 3.36 26.17 -7.58
N GLY A 120 4.09 27.28 -7.63
CA GLY A 120 3.56 28.62 -7.90
C GLY A 120 2.96 28.77 -9.30
N SER A 121 3.39 27.96 -10.27
CA SER A 121 2.84 27.97 -11.63
C SER A 121 1.35 27.58 -11.68
N ALA A 122 0.88 26.82 -10.70
CA ALA A 122 -0.50 26.36 -10.59
C ALA A 122 -1.43 27.36 -9.89
N LEU A 123 -0.90 28.46 -9.36
CA LEU A 123 -1.69 29.45 -8.60
C LEU A 123 -2.78 30.07 -9.48
N GLY A 124 -4.04 30.01 -9.00
CA GLY A 124 -5.21 30.47 -9.74
C GLY A 124 -5.72 29.50 -10.79
N TYR A 125 -5.11 28.32 -10.96
CA TYR A 125 -5.59 27.26 -11.83
C TYR A 125 -6.31 26.15 -11.03
N PRO A 126 -7.16 25.32 -11.69
CA PRO A 126 -7.84 24.21 -11.02
C PRO A 126 -6.91 23.18 -10.37
N SER A 127 -5.65 23.14 -10.79
CA SER A 127 -4.59 22.26 -10.27
C SER A 127 -3.91 22.78 -9.00
N GLU A 128 -4.18 23.99 -8.56
CA GLU A 128 -3.50 24.62 -7.42
C GLU A 128 -3.46 23.72 -6.17
N LYS A 129 -4.63 23.15 -5.82
CA LYS A 129 -4.75 22.24 -4.68
C LYS A 129 -3.82 21.03 -4.76
N GLN A 130 -3.65 20.46 -5.95
CA GLN A 130 -2.85 19.26 -6.17
C GLN A 130 -1.35 19.55 -6.17
N LEU A 131 -0.96 20.81 -6.46
CA LEU A 131 0.44 21.22 -6.54
C LEU A 131 0.94 21.93 -5.28
N GLN A 132 0.10 22.72 -4.60
CA GLN A 132 0.50 23.51 -3.45
C GLN A 132 1.09 22.63 -2.33
N GLY A 133 2.31 22.97 -1.88
CA GLY A 133 3.04 22.25 -0.83
C GLY A 133 3.44 20.82 -1.20
N LEU A 134 3.48 20.48 -2.48
CA LEU A 134 3.82 19.14 -2.95
C LEU A 134 5.25 18.75 -2.59
N PHE A 135 6.17 19.72 -2.65
CA PHE A 135 7.59 19.56 -2.29
C PHE A 135 7.91 19.94 -0.83
N ALA A 136 6.91 20.18 0.03
CA ALA A 136 7.14 20.67 1.39
C ALA A 136 8.04 19.74 2.24
N ASP A 137 7.95 18.44 2.05
CA ASP A 137 8.77 17.45 2.75
C ASP A 137 10.18 17.31 2.16
N PHE A 138 10.42 17.90 0.99
CA PHE A 138 11.72 17.92 0.30
C PHE A 138 12.44 19.23 0.54
N ASP A 139 12.72 19.55 1.81
CA ASP A 139 13.40 20.80 2.18
C ASP A 139 14.90 20.75 1.88
N THR A 140 15.29 21.29 0.73
CA THR A 140 16.69 21.39 0.27
C THR A 140 17.57 22.28 1.16
N THR A 141 16.96 23.04 2.08
CA THR A 141 17.66 23.91 3.03
C THR A 141 17.80 23.30 4.41
N SER A 142 17.25 22.10 4.64
CA SER A 142 17.25 21.39 5.92
C SER A 142 18.67 21.19 6.49
N THR A 143 18.79 21.32 7.81
CA THR A 143 20.03 21.01 8.55
C THR A 143 20.38 19.52 8.50
N ARG A 144 19.42 18.66 8.18
CA ARG A 144 19.62 17.22 7.95
C ARG A 144 20.56 16.93 6.77
N LEU A 145 20.60 17.82 5.78
CA LEU A 145 21.55 17.79 4.66
C LEU A 145 22.95 18.32 5.04
N GLY A 146 23.13 18.87 6.21
CA GLY A 146 24.37 19.46 6.69
C GLY A 146 24.19 20.85 7.25
N ASN A 147 25.21 21.32 7.96
CA ASN A 147 25.17 22.62 8.62
C ASN A 147 25.60 23.78 7.70
N THR A 148 26.30 23.46 6.61
CA THR A 148 26.81 24.44 5.64
C THR A 148 26.12 24.30 4.27
N VAL A 149 26.10 25.37 3.49
CA VAL A 149 25.59 25.35 2.10
C VAL A 149 26.35 24.32 1.26
N GLN A 150 27.68 24.26 1.44
CA GLN A 150 28.52 23.30 0.71
C GLN A 150 28.17 21.85 1.00
N GLU A 151 27.92 21.50 2.27
CA GLU A 151 27.49 20.14 2.65
C GLU A 151 26.13 19.80 2.03
N LYS A 152 25.16 20.71 2.10
CA LYS A 152 23.83 20.54 1.53
C LYS A 152 23.90 20.34 0.03
N THR A 153 24.62 21.22 -0.67
CA THR A 153 24.84 21.14 -2.12
C THR A 153 25.49 19.83 -2.53
N ARG A 154 26.56 19.40 -1.84
CA ARG A 154 27.26 18.14 -2.13
C ARG A 154 26.33 16.94 -1.99
N ARG A 155 25.51 16.87 -0.92
CA ARG A 155 24.59 15.76 -0.68
C ARG A 155 23.45 15.74 -1.68
N LEU A 156 22.86 16.89 -1.98
CA LEU A 156 21.81 17.01 -3.01
C LEU A 156 22.34 16.62 -4.40
N LEU A 157 23.56 17.03 -4.74
CA LEU A 157 24.22 16.64 -5.98
C LEU A 157 24.38 15.10 -6.06
N ALA A 158 24.84 14.45 -4.98
CA ALA A 158 24.98 13.01 -4.95
C ALA A 158 23.64 12.29 -5.13
N VAL A 159 22.57 12.77 -4.47
CA VAL A 159 21.21 12.22 -4.69
C VAL A 159 20.75 12.42 -6.13
N MET A 160 20.97 13.63 -6.67
CA MET A 160 20.56 13.98 -8.03
C MET A 160 21.29 13.11 -9.08
N GLN A 161 22.61 12.90 -8.90
CA GLN A 161 23.40 12.02 -9.75
C GLN A 161 22.93 10.57 -9.68
N GLY A 162 22.73 10.04 -8.46
CA GLY A 162 22.22 8.68 -8.28
C GLY A 162 20.84 8.47 -8.91
N VAL A 163 19.94 9.46 -8.78
CA VAL A 163 18.64 9.41 -9.46
C VAL A 163 18.79 9.51 -10.98
N ALA A 164 19.76 10.30 -11.50
CA ALA A 164 20.00 10.43 -12.94
C ALA A 164 20.51 9.13 -13.57
N GLU A 165 21.24 8.30 -12.84
CA GLU A 165 21.79 7.01 -13.30
C GLU A 165 20.74 5.88 -13.35
N LEU A 166 19.57 6.05 -12.74
CA LEU A 166 18.49 5.05 -12.79
C LEU A 166 17.99 4.88 -14.24
N ASP A 167 17.98 3.64 -14.72
CA ASP A 167 17.49 3.33 -16.06
C ASP A 167 16.00 2.93 -16.02
N PHE A 168 15.15 3.80 -16.55
CA PHE A 168 13.73 3.57 -16.71
C PHE A 168 13.35 3.12 -18.13
N GLY A 169 14.35 2.84 -18.99
CA GLY A 169 14.12 2.47 -20.37
C GLY A 169 13.61 3.62 -21.25
N PRO A 170 13.26 3.32 -22.53
CA PRO A 170 12.72 4.32 -23.44
C PRO A 170 11.33 4.80 -23.00
N PHE A 171 11.06 6.07 -23.22
CA PHE A 171 9.84 6.73 -22.75
C PHE A 171 8.55 6.12 -23.35
N GLY A 172 7.65 5.63 -22.48
CA GLY A 172 6.36 5.02 -22.85
C GLY A 172 5.51 4.72 -21.62
N GLU A 173 4.37 4.03 -21.81
CA GLU A 173 3.55 3.56 -20.66
C GLU A 173 4.34 2.67 -19.71
N ALA A 174 5.25 1.85 -20.24
CA ALA A 174 6.12 0.99 -19.45
C ALA A 174 7.06 1.79 -18.54
N GLN A 175 7.53 2.96 -18.95
CA GLN A 175 8.37 3.83 -18.14
C GLN A 175 7.60 4.47 -16.99
N ILE A 176 6.35 4.92 -17.24
CA ILE A 176 5.46 5.45 -16.20
C ILE A 176 5.26 4.37 -15.13
N ASP A 177 5.00 3.14 -15.53
CA ASP A 177 4.86 2.02 -14.59
C ASP A 177 6.16 1.77 -13.79
N LEU A 178 7.33 1.89 -14.43
CA LEU A 178 8.63 1.72 -13.76
C LEU A 178 8.93 2.83 -12.75
N PHE A 179 8.61 4.09 -13.05
CA PHE A 179 8.74 5.18 -12.10
C PHE A 179 7.81 5.00 -10.90
N GLY A 180 6.56 4.62 -11.15
CA GLY A 180 5.60 4.30 -10.10
C GLY A 180 6.07 3.13 -9.23
N ASP A 181 6.52 2.04 -9.84
CA ASP A 181 7.07 0.87 -9.14
C ASP A 181 8.31 1.23 -8.30
N ALA A 182 9.22 2.06 -8.82
CA ALA A 182 10.40 2.54 -8.09
C ALA A 182 10.01 3.35 -6.87
N TYR A 183 9.02 4.23 -7.03
CA TYR A 183 8.50 5.06 -5.96
C TYR A 183 7.80 4.23 -4.87
N GLU A 184 6.94 3.28 -5.25
CA GLU A 184 6.29 2.37 -4.30
C GLU A 184 7.30 1.45 -3.60
N TYR A 185 8.33 0.98 -4.29
CA TYR A 185 9.44 0.23 -3.69
C TYR A 185 10.16 1.04 -2.61
N LEU A 186 10.46 2.31 -2.88
CA LEU A 186 11.07 3.21 -1.90
C LEU A 186 10.16 3.43 -0.69
N ILE A 187 8.85 3.67 -0.91
CA ILE A 187 7.87 3.82 0.17
C ILE A 187 7.76 2.53 0.98
N GLY A 188 7.69 1.36 0.35
CA GLY A 188 7.63 0.06 1.01
C GLY A 188 8.84 -0.21 1.90
N ASN A 189 10.05 0.09 1.43
CA ASN A 189 11.27 0.01 2.22
C ASN A 189 11.32 1.06 3.34
N TYR A 190 10.71 2.23 3.11
CA TYR A 190 10.51 3.25 4.12
C TYR A 190 9.63 2.73 5.25
N ALA A 191 8.49 2.14 4.95
CA ALA A 191 7.57 1.55 5.89
C ALA A 191 8.20 0.38 6.68
N ALA A 192 8.92 -0.52 6.01
CA ALA A 192 9.58 -1.67 6.64
C ALA A 192 10.64 -1.28 7.70
N ASN A 193 11.31 -0.14 7.52
CA ASN A 193 12.34 0.35 8.45
C ASN A 193 11.82 1.34 9.51
N ALA A 194 10.55 1.76 9.42
CA ALA A 194 9.91 2.67 10.36
C ALA A 194 9.47 2.00 11.68
N GLY A 195 9.69 0.71 11.83
CA GLY A 195 9.29 -0.07 13.00
C GLY A 195 7.78 -0.38 13.02
N LYS A 196 7.17 -0.44 14.23
CA LYS A 196 5.75 -0.83 14.39
C LYS A 196 4.75 0.03 13.60
N SER A 197 5.12 1.26 13.24
CA SER A 197 4.29 2.17 12.44
C SER A 197 4.34 1.91 10.93
N GLY A 198 5.26 1.07 10.45
CA GLY A 198 5.46 0.85 9.01
C GLY A 198 4.26 0.25 8.29
N GLY A 199 3.54 -0.66 8.93
CA GLY A 199 2.33 -1.28 8.40
C GLY A 199 1.12 -0.34 8.31
N GLU A 200 1.15 0.79 9.04
CA GLU A 200 0.08 1.80 9.00
C GLU A 200 0.16 2.71 7.76
N PHE A 201 1.35 2.80 7.13
CA PHE A 201 1.57 3.71 6.00
C PHE A 201 1.62 3.03 4.64
N PHE A 202 1.77 1.72 4.60
CA PHE A 202 1.94 1.00 3.34
C PHE A 202 1.28 -0.38 3.36
N THR A 203 0.34 -0.56 2.44
CA THR A 203 -0.30 -1.86 2.19
C THR A 203 0.46 -2.59 1.09
N PRO A 204 0.87 -3.87 1.29
CA PRO A 204 1.55 -4.64 0.25
C PRO A 204 0.74 -4.67 -1.05
N GLN A 205 1.40 -4.49 -2.20
CA GLN A 205 0.73 -4.39 -3.50
C GLN A 205 -0.21 -5.56 -3.81
N ALA A 206 0.16 -6.78 -3.41
CA ALA A 206 -0.67 -7.96 -3.62
C ALA A 206 -1.99 -7.88 -2.83
N VAL A 207 -1.94 -7.39 -1.58
CA VAL A 207 -3.13 -7.15 -0.76
C VAL A 207 -3.96 -6.01 -1.33
N SER A 208 -3.33 -4.89 -1.74
CA SER A 208 -4.00 -3.77 -2.40
C SER A 208 -4.75 -4.21 -3.65
N ARG A 209 -4.13 -5.08 -4.45
CA ARG A 209 -4.75 -5.67 -5.65
C ARG A 209 -5.96 -6.54 -5.32
N LEU A 210 -5.86 -7.38 -4.30
CA LEU A 210 -6.97 -8.20 -3.83
C LEU A 210 -8.15 -7.34 -3.37
N ILE A 211 -7.90 -6.35 -2.52
CA ILE A 211 -8.93 -5.43 -2.00
C ILE A 211 -9.64 -4.71 -3.15
N ALA A 212 -8.88 -4.17 -4.10
CA ALA A 212 -9.45 -3.47 -5.25
C ALA A 212 -10.33 -4.40 -6.11
N ARG A 213 -9.89 -5.64 -6.35
CA ARG A 213 -10.67 -6.64 -7.12
C ARG A 213 -11.97 -7.00 -6.40
N LEU A 214 -11.92 -7.21 -5.08
CA LEU A 214 -13.10 -7.49 -4.29
C LEU A 214 -14.09 -6.31 -4.31
N ALA A 215 -13.60 -5.07 -4.16
CA ALA A 215 -14.45 -3.87 -4.15
C ALA A 215 -15.18 -3.63 -5.48
N VAL A 216 -14.59 -4.05 -6.61
CA VAL A 216 -15.18 -3.85 -7.94
C VAL A 216 -15.76 -5.13 -8.56
N HIS A 217 -15.75 -6.24 -7.82
CA HIS A 217 -16.24 -7.52 -8.33
C HIS A 217 -17.70 -7.43 -8.80
N GLY A 218 -17.98 -7.95 -10.00
CA GLY A 218 -19.32 -7.93 -10.60
C GLY A 218 -19.79 -6.56 -11.14
N GLN A 219 -19.06 -5.47 -10.91
CA GLN A 219 -19.39 -4.16 -11.47
C GLN A 219 -18.88 -4.04 -12.89
N ARG A 220 -19.73 -3.61 -13.83
CA ARG A 220 -19.35 -3.39 -15.25
C ARG A 220 -18.57 -2.09 -15.43
N GLU A 221 -18.96 -1.05 -14.72
CA GLU A 221 -18.36 0.27 -14.73
C GLU A 221 -18.26 0.81 -13.31
N VAL A 222 -17.14 1.45 -12.98
CA VAL A 222 -16.87 2.12 -11.72
C VAL A 222 -16.63 3.60 -12.01
N ARG A 223 -17.46 4.48 -11.48
CA ARG A 223 -17.40 5.93 -11.71
C ARG A 223 -16.63 6.67 -10.62
N SER A 224 -16.41 6.04 -9.50
CA SER A 224 -15.68 6.66 -8.39
C SER A 224 -15.08 5.60 -7.47
N ILE A 225 -13.86 5.85 -7.01
CA ILE A 225 -13.21 5.05 -5.98
C ILE A 225 -12.78 5.97 -4.84
N TYR A 226 -12.90 5.48 -3.61
CA TYR A 226 -12.59 6.25 -2.41
C TYR A 226 -11.79 5.44 -1.39
N ASP A 227 -10.86 6.12 -0.72
CA ASP A 227 -10.16 5.60 0.46
C ASP A 227 -10.13 6.68 1.56
N PRO A 228 -10.83 6.47 2.69
CA PRO A 228 -10.90 7.42 3.81
C PRO A 228 -9.61 7.54 4.63
N ALA A 229 -8.63 6.66 4.43
CA ALA A 229 -7.33 6.65 5.09
C ALA A 229 -6.27 6.22 4.07
N CYS A 230 -6.12 7.02 3.00
CA CYS A 230 -5.51 6.55 1.76
C CYS A 230 -3.98 6.31 1.84
N GLY A 231 -3.32 6.73 2.93
CA GLY A 231 -1.89 6.56 3.04
C GLY A 231 -1.16 7.16 1.83
N SER A 232 -0.29 6.38 1.21
CA SER A 232 0.42 6.76 -0.03
C SER A 232 -0.43 6.65 -1.31
N GLY A 233 -1.72 6.32 -1.22
CA GLY A 233 -2.62 6.18 -2.36
C GLY A 233 -2.51 4.86 -3.14
N SER A 234 -1.73 3.90 -2.67
CA SER A 234 -1.48 2.63 -3.37
C SER A 234 -2.75 1.82 -3.64
N LEU A 235 -3.73 1.81 -2.71
CA LEU A 235 -5.01 1.13 -2.91
C LEU A 235 -5.81 1.77 -4.04
N LEU A 236 -5.88 3.10 -4.05
CA LEU A 236 -6.59 3.86 -5.09
C LEU A 236 -6.00 3.56 -6.47
N LEU A 237 -4.67 3.51 -6.57
CA LEU A 237 -3.96 3.29 -7.83
C LEU A 237 -4.20 1.91 -8.45
N GLN A 238 -4.69 0.92 -7.70
CA GLN A 238 -5.10 -0.35 -8.28
C GLN A 238 -6.26 -0.20 -9.29
N ALA A 239 -7.07 0.88 -9.20
CA ALA A 239 -8.11 1.19 -10.19
C ALA A 239 -7.56 1.57 -11.56
N ARG A 240 -6.27 1.91 -11.70
CA ARG A 240 -5.60 2.09 -13.02
C ARG A 240 -5.72 0.87 -13.92
N HIS A 241 -5.73 -0.30 -13.33
CA HIS A 241 -5.94 -1.56 -14.08
C HIS A 241 -7.33 -1.61 -14.72
N LEU A 242 -8.35 -1.11 -14.01
CA LEU A 242 -9.72 -1.01 -14.53
C LEU A 242 -9.84 0.06 -15.61
N GLU A 243 -9.11 1.16 -15.48
CA GLU A 243 -9.03 2.23 -16.46
C GLU A 243 -8.51 1.71 -17.82
N ARG A 244 -7.42 0.92 -17.80
CA ARG A 244 -6.89 0.22 -18.99
C ARG A 244 -7.91 -0.74 -19.63
N GLN A 245 -8.81 -1.31 -18.83
CA GLN A 245 -9.91 -2.16 -19.30
C GLN A 245 -11.16 -1.35 -19.72
N ARG A 246 -11.11 0.00 -19.70
CA ARG A 246 -12.23 0.92 -19.92
C ARG A 246 -13.42 0.68 -18.98
N ARG A 247 -13.15 0.18 -17.78
CA ARG A 247 -14.15 -0.06 -16.73
C ARG A 247 -14.18 1.01 -15.64
N PHE A 248 -13.21 1.93 -15.65
CA PHE A 248 -13.13 3.06 -14.73
C PHE A 248 -13.13 4.36 -15.53
N SER A 249 -14.13 5.20 -15.30
CA SER A 249 -14.29 6.48 -15.99
C SER A 249 -14.21 7.69 -15.06
N GLY A 250 -14.02 7.45 -13.76
CA GLY A 250 -14.25 8.43 -12.71
C GLY A 250 -13.01 9.02 -12.08
N ASN A 251 -13.17 9.38 -10.81
CA ASN A 251 -12.18 10.07 -10.01
C ASN A 251 -11.65 9.20 -8.86
N TYR A 252 -10.38 9.39 -8.55
CA TYR A 252 -9.70 8.84 -7.39
C TYR A 252 -9.87 9.82 -6.24
N CYS A 253 -10.61 9.45 -5.21
CA CYS A 253 -10.83 10.26 -4.03
C CYS A 253 -10.14 9.64 -2.81
N GLY A 254 -9.45 10.45 -2.03
CA GLY A 254 -8.77 9.98 -0.82
C GLY A 254 -8.70 11.04 0.26
N GLN A 255 -8.56 10.61 1.50
CA GLN A 255 -8.30 11.51 2.61
C GLN A 255 -7.19 10.92 3.50
N GLU A 256 -6.26 11.77 3.95
CA GLU A 256 -5.13 11.39 4.77
C GLU A 256 -4.84 12.44 5.84
N ILE A 257 -4.67 12.00 7.07
CA ILE A 257 -4.44 12.88 8.22
C ILE A 257 -2.98 13.34 8.33
N ASN A 258 -2.03 12.51 7.91
CA ASN A 258 -0.60 12.82 7.98
C ASN A 258 -0.19 13.63 6.75
N LEU A 259 0.39 14.81 6.97
CA LEU A 259 0.76 15.74 5.91
C LEU A 259 1.80 15.15 4.95
N THR A 260 2.84 14.50 5.46
CA THR A 260 3.88 13.86 4.65
C THR A 260 3.27 12.76 3.77
N THR A 261 2.47 11.89 4.36
CA THR A 261 1.82 10.79 3.63
C THR A 261 0.82 11.31 2.60
N TYR A 262 0.08 12.39 2.92
CA TYR A 262 -0.77 13.11 1.98
C TYR A 262 0.02 13.64 0.76
N ASN A 263 1.20 14.22 0.98
CA ASN A 263 2.07 14.69 -0.11
C ASN A 263 2.57 13.52 -0.96
N LEU A 264 2.98 12.41 -0.31
CA LEU A 264 3.38 11.18 -1.01
C LEU A 264 2.25 10.61 -1.87
N ALA A 265 1.00 10.62 -1.39
CA ALA A 265 -0.15 10.16 -2.18
C ALA A 265 -0.36 10.99 -3.45
N ARG A 266 -0.28 12.32 -3.36
CA ARG A 266 -0.40 13.21 -4.53
C ARG A 266 0.73 12.98 -5.54
N MET A 267 1.97 12.90 -5.06
CA MET A 267 3.12 12.56 -5.91
C MET A 267 2.91 11.20 -6.59
N ASN A 268 2.41 10.22 -5.87
CA ASN A 268 2.16 8.88 -6.38
C ASN A 268 1.09 8.88 -7.50
N MET A 269 0.04 9.70 -7.37
CA MET A 269 -0.95 9.88 -8.45
C MET A 269 -0.27 10.40 -9.73
N PHE A 270 0.55 11.45 -9.63
CA PHE A 270 1.27 11.98 -10.78
C PHE A 270 2.23 10.97 -11.39
N LEU A 271 3.03 10.26 -10.57
CA LEU A 271 3.98 9.24 -11.01
C LEU A 271 3.34 8.09 -11.79
N HIS A 272 2.09 7.77 -11.45
CA HIS A 272 1.29 6.81 -12.20
C HIS A 272 0.53 7.43 -13.38
N GLY A 273 0.83 8.66 -13.77
CA GLY A 273 0.24 9.34 -14.91
C GLY A 273 -1.25 9.70 -14.73
N VAL A 274 -1.72 9.79 -13.48
CA VAL A 274 -3.08 10.28 -13.20
C VAL A 274 -3.08 11.81 -13.32
N ASN A 275 -3.90 12.34 -14.25
CA ASN A 275 -4.03 13.77 -14.42
C ASN A 275 -4.60 14.44 -13.16
N TYR A 276 -4.17 15.66 -12.86
CA TYR A 276 -4.62 16.44 -11.70
C TYR A 276 -6.15 16.56 -11.59
N SER A 277 -6.85 16.56 -12.72
CA SER A 277 -8.31 16.65 -12.78
C SER A 277 -9.03 15.34 -12.43
N LYS A 278 -8.29 14.23 -12.30
CA LYS A 278 -8.82 12.88 -12.07
C LYS A 278 -8.64 12.39 -10.64
N PHE A 279 -7.94 13.14 -9.78
CA PHE A 279 -7.82 12.77 -8.38
C PHE A 279 -8.12 13.95 -7.46
N ASP A 280 -8.68 13.62 -6.30
CA ASP A 280 -8.94 14.56 -5.21
C ASP A 280 -8.51 13.92 -3.89
N ILE A 281 -7.25 14.17 -3.51
CA ILE A 281 -6.72 13.77 -2.21
C ILE A 281 -6.80 14.96 -1.28
N GLN A 282 -7.40 14.77 -0.09
CA GLN A 282 -7.62 15.82 0.90
C GLN A 282 -6.82 15.54 2.18
N HIS A 283 -6.23 16.60 2.75
CA HIS A 283 -5.54 16.51 4.04
C HIS A 283 -6.53 16.75 5.19
N GLY A 284 -6.54 15.85 6.17
CA GLY A 284 -7.33 16.02 7.39
C GLY A 284 -7.91 14.74 7.97
N ASP A 285 -8.47 14.90 9.17
CA ASP A 285 -9.12 13.80 9.90
C ASP A 285 -10.48 13.46 9.29
N THR A 286 -10.59 12.30 8.68
CA THR A 286 -11.81 11.79 8.03
C THR A 286 -12.97 11.60 9.01
N LEU A 287 -12.67 11.19 10.23
CA LEU A 287 -13.71 10.92 11.21
C LEU A 287 -14.34 12.22 11.75
N LEU A 288 -13.54 13.29 11.86
CA LEU A 288 -14.01 14.58 12.35
C LEU A 288 -14.47 15.52 11.24
N ARG A 289 -13.75 15.54 10.12
CA ARG A 289 -14.00 16.47 9.01
C ARG A 289 -13.90 15.73 7.68
N PRO A 290 -14.90 14.92 7.33
CA PRO A 290 -14.92 14.19 6.06
C PRO A 290 -15.03 15.15 4.89
N ALA A 291 -14.02 15.12 4.01
CA ALA A 291 -13.94 16.02 2.86
C ALA A 291 -14.84 15.58 1.69
N HIS A 292 -15.12 14.29 1.58
CA HIS A 292 -15.84 13.73 0.44
C HIS A 292 -17.24 13.23 0.84
N LYS A 293 -18.27 13.81 0.22
CA LYS A 293 -19.68 13.38 0.35
C LYS A 293 -20.39 13.53 -1.01
N PRO A 294 -20.07 12.68 -2.01
CA PRO A 294 -20.75 12.75 -3.29
C PRO A 294 -22.24 12.40 -3.15
N PRO A 295 -23.14 13.03 -3.93
CA PRO A 295 -24.59 12.86 -3.78
C PRO A 295 -25.08 11.42 -3.95
N LEU A 296 -24.41 10.64 -4.80
CA LEU A 296 -24.76 9.24 -5.10
C LEU A 296 -23.92 8.22 -4.32
N GLY A 297 -22.99 8.66 -3.49
CA GLY A 297 -22.01 7.80 -2.86
C GLY A 297 -20.92 7.32 -3.83
N PHE A 298 -20.01 6.49 -3.33
CA PHE A 298 -18.91 5.90 -4.11
C PHE A 298 -19.28 4.51 -4.61
N ASP A 299 -18.93 4.18 -5.85
CA ASP A 299 -19.17 2.86 -6.43
C ASP A 299 -18.21 1.81 -5.84
N ALA A 300 -16.98 2.21 -5.55
CA ALA A 300 -16.01 1.36 -4.87
C ALA A 300 -15.34 2.12 -3.71
N ILE A 301 -15.24 1.47 -2.55
CA ILE A 301 -14.44 1.97 -1.43
C ILE A 301 -13.42 0.91 -1.06
N VAL A 302 -12.17 1.30 -1.01
CA VAL A 302 -11.05 0.46 -0.59
C VAL A 302 -10.38 1.11 0.59
N SER A 303 -10.01 0.37 1.63
CA SER A 303 -9.31 0.98 2.74
C SER A 303 -8.52 -0.04 3.56
N ASN A 304 -7.37 0.40 4.03
CA ASN A 304 -6.64 -0.21 5.13
C ASN A 304 -6.49 0.83 6.24
N PRO A 305 -7.56 1.10 7.03
CA PRO A 305 -7.53 2.12 8.05
C PRO A 305 -6.59 1.72 9.20
N PRO A 306 -6.08 2.69 9.99
CA PRO A 306 -5.23 2.40 11.13
C PRO A 306 -5.96 1.56 12.18
N TYR A 307 -5.30 0.51 12.70
CA TYR A 307 -5.93 -0.45 13.62
C TYR A 307 -5.89 0.06 15.06
N SER A 308 -7.06 -0.01 15.71
CA SER A 308 -7.20 0.24 17.15
C SER A 308 -6.58 1.56 17.61
N VAL A 309 -6.69 2.61 16.79
CA VAL A 309 -6.23 3.95 17.16
C VAL A 309 -7.25 4.70 18.01
N ASN A 310 -6.75 5.62 18.82
CA ASN A 310 -7.60 6.54 19.57
C ASN A 310 -8.26 7.55 18.64
N TRP A 311 -9.50 7.88 18.92
CA TRP A 311 -10.23 8.95 18.27
C TRP A 311 -11.07 9.72 19.28
N VAL A 312 -11.74 10.81 18.86
CA VAL A 312 -12.48 11.66 19.78
C VAL A 312 -13.71 10.94 20.38
N GLY A 313 -14.41 10.13 19.57
CA GLY A 313 -15.55 9.32 20.01
C GLY A 313 -16.59 10.13 20.80
N ASP A 314 -17.01 9.58 21.94
CA ASP A 314 -18.01 10.18 22.84
C ASP A 314 -17.49 11.37 23.67
N ALA A 315 -16.24 11.81 23.48
CA ALA A 315 -15.77 13.10 24.00
C ALA A 315 -16.37 14.27 23.23
N ASP A 316 -16.80 14.06 21.98
CA ASP A 316 -17.62 15.00 21.25
C ASP A 316 -19.08 14.50 21.24
N PRO A 317 -19.98 15.07 22.07
CA PRO A 317 -21.34 14.59 22.16
C PRO A 317 -22.15 14.82 20.88
N THR A 318 -21.69 15.64 19.94
CA THR A 318 -22.40 15.90 18.69
C THR A 318 -22.27 14.73 17.71
N LEU A 319 -21.23 13.93 17.82
CA LEU A 319 -20.97 12.80 16.92
C LEU A 319 -22.03 11.70 16.97
N ILE A 320 -22.74 11.56 18.09
CA ILE A 320 -23.84 10.57 18.17
C ILE A 320 -25.00 10.90 17.22
N ASN A 321 -25.12 12.17 16.82
CA ASN A 321 -26.15 12.65 15.88
C ASN A 321 -25.60 12.81 14.44
N ASP A 322 -24.33 12.50 14.21
CA ASP A 322 -23.75 12.50 12.86
C ASP A 322 -24.39 11.37 12.02
N ASP A 323 -24.83 11.69 10.81
CA ASP A 323 -25.53 10.76 9.90
C ASP A 323 -24.78 9.43 9.71
N ARG A 324 -23.46 9.44 9.83
CA ARG A 324 -22.59 8.26 9.69
C ARG A 324 -22.72 7.30 10.88
N PHE A 325 -22.94 7.82 12.08
CA PHE A 325 -22.87 7.06 13.34
C PHE A 325 -24.24 6.88 13.99
N ALA A 326 -25.13 7.85 13.84
CA ALA A 326 -26.47 7.85 14.45
C ALA A 326 -27.28 6.57 14.18
N PRO A 327 -27.27 5.99 12.96
CA PRO A 327 -28.07 4.78 12.69
C PRO A 327 -27.67 3.57 13.53
N ALA A 328 -26.40 3.45 13.94
CA ALA A 328 -25.93 2.36 14.80
C ALA A 328 -26.32 2.56 16.29
N GLY A 329 -26.81 3.76 16.67
CA GLY A 329 -27.25 4.08 18.03
C GLY A 329 -26.13 4.11 19.07
N VAL A 330 -24.88 3.93 18.68
CA VAL A 330 -23.72 3.92 19.57
C VAL A 330 -22.45 4.29 18.81
N LEU A 331 -21.59 5.09 19.44
CA LEU A 331 -20.25 5.39 18.89
C LEU A 331 -19.28 4.26 19.16
N ALA A 332 -18.33 4.07 18.25
CA ALA A 332 -17.18 3.19 18.47
C ALA A 332 -16.41 3.61 19.74
N PRO A 333 -15.73 2.68 20.44
CA PRO A 333 -14.91 3.01 21.61
C PRO A 333 -13.85 4.06 21.29
N ARG A 334 -13.62 5.02 22.19
CA ARG A 334 -12.59 6.08 22.01
C ARG A 334 -11.19 5.53 21.76
N SER A 335 -10.88 4.39 22.31
CA SER A 335 -9.56 3.74 22.14
C SER A 335 -9.45 2.89 20.87
N LYS A 336 -10.51 2.81 20.05
CA LYS A 336 -10.58 1.92 18.88
C LYS A 336 -11.51 2.51 17.82
N ALA A 337 -10.91 3.23 16.87
CA ALA A 337 -11.64 3.89 15.79
C ALA A 337 -12.13 2.94 14.68
N ASP A 338 -11.77 1.65 14.75
CA ASP A 338 -12.02 0.68 13.68
C ASP A 338 -13.47 0.74 13.14
N TYR A 339 -14.47 0.63 14.01
CA TYR A 339 -15.87 0.73 13.59
C TYR A 339 -16.32 2.13 13.21
N ALA A 340 -15.63 3.19 13.64
CA ALA A 340 -15.93 4.53 13.16
C ALA A 340 -15.57 4.67 11.67
N PHE A 341 -14.44 4.09 11.24
CA PHE A 341 -14.10 4.00 9.82
C PHE A 341 -15.09 3.13 9.05
N ILE A 342 -15.49 1.98 9.57
CA ILE A 342 -16.45 1.07 8.91
C ILE A 342 -17.81 1.77 8.71
N LEU A 343 -18.32 2.46 9.72
CA LEU A 343 -19.57 3.22 9.63
C LEU A 343 -19.45 4.38 8.63
N HIS A 344 -18.34 5.11 8.65
CA HIS A 344 -18.04 6.14 7.66
C HIS A 344 -18.03 5.58 6.23
N ILE A 345 -17.37 4.45 6.02
CA ILE A 345 -17.30 3.76 4.73
C ILE A 345 -18.71 3.38 4.25
N LEU A 346 -19.50 2.78 5.11
CA LEU A 346 -20.86 2.37 4.77
C LEU A 346 -21.75 3.57 4.40
N ASP A 347 -21.65 4.67 5.13
CA ASP A 347 -22.42 5.89 4.82
C ASP A 347 -22.03 6.45 3.44
N ARG A 348 -20.74 6.47 3.11
CA ARG A 348 -20.23 6.99 1.83
C ARG A 348 -20.44 6.05 0.64
N LEU A 349 -20.81 4.81 0.88
CA LEU A 349 -21.04 3.82 -0.18
C LEU A 349 -22.34 4.12 -0.95
N SER A 350 -22.29 4.03 -2.27
CA SER A 350 -23.49 4.12 -3.10
C SER A 350 -24.41 2.92 -2.89
N GLU A 351 -25.67 3.02 -3.32
CA GLU A 351 -26.66 1.94 -3.16
C GLU A 351 -26.24 0.63 -3.85
N ARG A 352 -25.43 0.72 -4.92
CA ARG A 352 -24.92 -0.45 -5.66
C ARG A 352 -23.42 -0.66 -5.47
N GLY A 353 -22.78 0.19 -4.66
CA GLY A 353 -21.36 0.14 -4.38
C GLY A 353 -20.97 -1.03 -3.51
N ARG A 354 -19.69 -1.32 -3.54
CA ARG A 354 -19.06 -2.28 -2.62
C ARG A 354 -17.83 -1.68 -1.98
N ALA A 355 -17.67 -1.96 -0.69
CA ALA A 355 -16.42 -1.64 0.02
C ALA A 355 -15.67 -2.93 0.34
N ALA A 356 -14.34 -2.85 0.32
CA ALA A 356 -13.45 -3.88 0.84
C ALA A 356 -12.45 -3.24 1.80
N VAL A 357 -12.47 -3.67 3.05
CA VAL A 357 -11.76 -3.03 4.16
C VAL A 357 -10.88 -4.04 4.87
N VAL A 358 -9.60 -3.72 5.04
CA VAL A 358 -8.71 -4.51 5.88
C VAL A 358 -9.04 -4.25 7.35
N CYS A 359 -9.19 -5.31 8.10
CA CYS A 359 -9.64 -5.26 9.47
C CYS A 359 -8.72 -6.06 10.40
N PHE A 360 -8.46 -5.52 11.58
CA PHE A 360 -7.84 -6.27 12.66
C PHE A 360 -8.80 -7.35 13.18
N PRO A 361 -8.36 -8.60 13.41
CA PRO A 361 -9.25 -9.71 13.77
C PRO A 361 -10.12 -9.44 15.00
N GLY A 362 -9.63 -8.66 15.96
CA GLY A 362 -10.35 -8.37 17.20
C GLY A 362 -11.72 -7.72 17.03
N ILE A 363 -11.94 -6.96 15.95
CA ILE A 363 -13.24 -6.30 15.72
C ILE A 363 -14.38 -7.31 15.50
N PHE A 364 -14.07 -8.52 15.06
CA PHE A 364 -15.07 -9.54 14.70
C PHE A 364 -15.69 -10.26 15.92
N TYR A 365 -15.04 -10.21 17.10
CA TYR A 365 -15.52 -10.93 18.30
C TYR A 365 -15.60 -10.09 19.58
N ARG A 366 -14.96 -8.89 19.63
CA ARG A 366 -15.02 -8.07 20.85
C ARG A 366 -16.46 -7.69 21.20
N GLY A 367 -16.75 -7.63 22.50
CA GLY A 367 -18.06 -7.26 23.06
C GLY A 367 -18.30 -5.77 23.16
N GLY A 368 -19.34 -5.39 23.89
CA GLY A 368 -19.66 -3.99 24.23
C GLY A 368 -20.14 -3.15 23.05
N LYS A 369 -19.56 -1.95 22.88
CA LYS A 369 -19.95 -1.02 21.80
C LYS A 369 -19.66 -1.61 20.42
N GLU A 370 -18.57 -2.31 20.24
CA GLU A 370 -18.20 -2.96 18.97
C GLU A 370 -19.21 -4.05 18.58
N GLN A 371 -19.67 -4.86 19.54
CA GLN A 371 -20.71 -5.87 19.31
C GLN A 371 -22.05 -5.24 18.88
N LYS A 372 -22.44 -4.13 19.49
CA LYS A 372 -23.68 -3.42 19.12
C LYS A 372 -23.63 -2.91 17.67
N ILE A 373 -22.51 -2.32 17.26
CA ILE A 373 -22.32 -1.84 15.88
C ILE A 373 -22.30 -3.05 14.92
N ARG A 374 -21.61 -4.12 15.25
CA ARG A 374 -21.54 -5.35 14.46
C ARG A 374 -22.92 -5.97 14.27
N ARG A 375 -23.71 -6.04 15.36
CA ARG A 375 -25.10 -6.47 15.31
C ARG A 375 -25.91 -5.61 14.33
N TRP A 376 -25.83 -4.29 14.45
CA TRP A 376 -26.54 -3.38 13.55
C TRP A 376 -26.13 -3.57 12.08
N LEU A 377 -24.86 -3.76 11.79
CA LEU A 377 -24.35 -4.03 10.43
C LEU A 377 -24.92 -5.33 9.85
N VAL A 378 -24.99 -6.39 10.65
CA VAL A 378 -25.52 -7.70 10.23
C VAL A 378 -27.04 -7.67 10.08
N GLU A 379 -27.77 -7.06 11.04
CA GLU A 379 -29.23 -6.89 10.98
C GLU A 379 -29.66 -6.05 9.77
N GLY A 380 -28.86 -5.02 9.43
CA GLY A 380 -29.04 -4.16 8.25
C GLY A 380 -28.63 -4.83 6.92
N ASN A 381 -28.12 -6.08 6.98
CA ASN A 381 -27.66 -6.85 5.81
C ASN A 381 -26.52 -6.18 5.02
N TYR A 382 -25.62 -5.47 5.68
CA TYR A 382 -24.52 -4.74 5.03
C TYR A 382 -23.24 -5.56 4.89
N VAL A 383 -22.99 -6.52 5.80
CA VAL A 383 -21.79 -7.36 5.74
C VAL A 383 -21.98 -8.46 4.67
N GLU A 384 -21.15 -8.43 3.62
CA GLU A 384 -21.24 -9.38 2.51
C GLU A 384 -20.33 -10.59 2.74
N SER A 385 -19.06 -10.34 3.11
CA SER A 385 -18.12 -11.41 3.43
C SER A 385 -17.10 -11.01 4.50
N VAL A 386 -16.49 -12.03 5.10
CA VAL A 386 -15.27 -11.90 5.92
C VAL A 386 -14.26 -12.94 5.43
N ILE A 387 -13.08 -12.47 5.04
CA ILE A 387 -12.02 -13.27 4.46
C ILE A 387 -10.79 -13.19 5.37
N ALA A 388 -10.39 -14.30 5.99
CA ALA A 388 -9.14 -14.38 6.74
C ALA A 388 -7.96 -14.50 5.77
N LEU A 389 -6.94 -13.69 5.96
CA LEU A 389 -5.73 -13.69 5.13
C LEU A 389 -4.57 -14.41 5.84
N PRO A 390 -3.55 -14.87 5.09
CA PRO A 390 -2.35 -15.45 5.65
C PRO A 390 -1.67 -14.50 6.65
N PRO A 391 -1.01 -15.02 7.70
CA PRO A 391 -0.19 -14.21 8.58
C PRO A 391 1.05 -13.69 7.84
N ASN A 392 1.71 -12.70 8.42
CA ASN A 392 3.00 -12.20 7.95
C ASN A 392 3.00 -11.66 6.50
N LEU A 393 1.86 -11.09 6.04
CA LEU A 393 1.77 -10.40 4.75
C LEU A 393 2.25 -8.96 4.83
N PHE A 394 2.07 -8.30 5.97
CA PHE A 394 2.40 -6.89 6.17
C PHE A 394 3.81 -6.71 6.73
N TYR A 395 4.50 -5.65 6.30
CA TYR A 395 5.83 -5.35 6.77
C TYR A 395 5.83 -4.96 8.25
N GLY A 396 6.78 -5.49 9.00
CA GLY A 396 6.98 -5.15 10.42
C GLY A 396 5.95 -5.74 11.40
N THR A 397 5.04 -6.59 10.94
CA THR A 397 4.07 -7.28 11.81
C THR A 397 3.78 -8.69 11.32
N SER A 398 3.65 -9.62 12.26
CA SER A 398 3.20 -11.00 11.98
C SER A 398 1.68 -11.17 12.10
N ILE A 399 0.94 -10.09 12.36
CA ILE A 399 -0.50 -10.16 12.60
C ILE A 399 -1.21 -10.60 11.32
N ALA A 400 -2.02 -11.66 11.42
CA ALA A 400 -2.99 -12.00 10.41
C ALA A 400 -4.11 -10.95 10.40
N VAL A 401 -4.53 -10.50 9.24
CA VAL A 401 -5.64 -9.57 9.06
C VAL A 401 -6.77 -10.23 8.30
N ASN A 402 -7.95 -9.63 8.37
CA ASN A 402 -9.10 -10.07 7.61
C ASN A 402 -9.55 -8.96 6.66
N ILE A 403 -10.20 -9.32 5.57
CA ILE A 403 -10.92 -8.37 4.72
C ILE A 403 -12.41 -8.51 5.02
N MET A 404 -13.07 -7.39 5.35
CA MET A 404 -14.53 -7.30 5.39
C MET A 404 -15.00 -6.65 4.10
N THR A 405 -15.96 -7.27 3.41
CA THR A 405 -16.68 -6.60 2.32
C THR A 405 -18.06 -6.14 2.79
N LEU A 406 -18.43 -4.93 2.36
CA LEU A 406 -19.70 -4.30 2.67
C LEU A 406 -20.44 -3.97 1.37
N SER A 407 -21.74 -4.18 1.36
CA SER A 407 -22.63 -3.80 0.25
C SER A 407 -24.03 -3.47 0.76
N LYS A 408 -24.65 -2.45 0.18
CA LYS A 408 -26.07 -2.13 0.42
C LYS A 408 -27.01 -2.93 -0.49
N ALA A 409 -26.47 -3.55 -1.55
CA ALA A 409 -27.24 -4.24 -2.59
C ALA A 409 -27.24 -5.78 -2.46
N LYS A 410 -27.01 -6.31 -1.26
CA LYS A 410 -27.05 -7.76 -1.04
C LYS A 410 -28.42 -8.36 -1.34
N SER A 411 -28.45 -9.43 -2.11
CA SER A 411 -29.68 -10.17 -2.45
C SER A 411 -30.04 -11.25 -1.42
N THR A 412 -29.09 -11.67 -0.59
CA THR A 412 -29.28 -12.71 0.45
C THR A 412 -28.87 -12.18 1.81
N ARG A 413 -29.37 -12.79 2.88
CA ARG A 413 -28.94 -12.44 4.25
C ARG A 413 -27.75 -13.25 4.73
N ALA A 414 -27.31 -14.24 3.98
CA ALA A 414 -26.14 -15.02 4.32
C ALA A 414 -24.86 -14.17 4.23
N ILE A 415 -23.89 -14.47 5.07
CA ILE A 415 -22.54 -13.87 5.05
C ILE A 415 -21.56 -14.91 4.54
N ARG A 416 -20.74 -14.55 3.57
CA ARG A 416 -19.69 -15.43 3.05
C ARG A 416 -18.45 -15.37 3.94
N PHE A 417 -18.05 -16.48 4.54
CA PHE A 417 -16.79 -16.63 5.25
C PHE A 417 -15.81 -17.41 4.38
N VAL A 418 -14.56 -16.93 4.35
CA VAL A 418 -13.47 -17.57 3.62
C VAL A 418 -12.24 -17.61 4.52
N ASP A 419 -11.69 -18.79 4.74
CA ASP A 419 -10.40 -18.98 5.41
C ASP A 419 -9.30 -19.18 4.35
N ALA A 420 -8.63 -18.09 4.02
CA ALA A 420 -7.47 -18.08 3.14
C ALA A 420 -6.15 -17.98 3.93
N SER A 421 -6.14 -18.38 5.21
CA SER A 421 -4.93 -18.31 6.05
C SER A 421 -3.98 -19.50 5.84
N GLY A 422 -4.44 -20.58 5.19
CA GLY A 422 -3.69 -21.80 4.95
C GLY A 422 -2.53 -21.64 3.96
N GLU A 423 -1.61 -22.61 3.96
CA GLU A 423 -0.38 -22.57 3.12
C GLU A 423 -0.68 -22.62 1.61
N ASP A 424 -1.86 -23.05 1.20
CA ASP A 424 -2.32 -23.05 -0.19
C ASP A 424 -2.58 -21.64 -0.74
N PHE A 425 -2.65 -20.62 0.13
CA PHE A 425 -3.01 -19.26 -0.23
C PHE A 425 -1.84 -18.26 -0.21
N TYR A 426 -0.61 -18.72 -0.01
CA TYR A 426 0.57 -17.84 -0.05
C TYR A 426 1.84 -18.58 -0.44
N SER A 427 2.84 -17.82 -0.84
CA SER A 427 4.21 -18.30 -0.99
C SER A 427 5.07 -17.69 0.10
N LYS A 428 5.93 -18.52 0.72
CA LYS A 428 6.92 -18.04 1.71
C LYS A 428 8.08 -17.36 0.97
N GLU A 429 8.43 -16.16 1.40
CA GLU A 429 9.67 -15.47 1.02
C GLU A 429 10.55 -15.28 2.27
N THR A 430 11.76 -14.74 2.09
CA THR A 430 12.77 -14.68 3.18
C THR A 430 12.24 -14.03 4.47
N ASN A 431 11.47 -12.94 4.35
CA ASN A 431 11.01 -12.16 5.51
C ASN A 431 9.49 -12.12 5.68
N ASN A 432 8.73 -12.37 4.61
CA ASN A 432 7.28 -12.21 4.60
C ASN A 432 6.62 -13.30 3.75
N ASN A 433 5.34 -13.54 3.98
CA ASN A 433 4.48 -14.27 3.07
C ASN A 433 3.99 -13.35 1.95
N VAL A 434 3.76 -13.90 0.76
CA VAL A 434 3.35 -13.12 -0.42
C VAL A 434 2.16 -13.80 -1.11
N LEU A 435 1.14 -13.00 -1.45
CA LEU A 435 0.05 -13.43 -2.32
C LEU A 435 0.50 -13.36 -3.77
N ARG A 436 0.55 -14.50 -4.45
CA ARG A 436 0.79 -14.58 -5.91
C ARG A 436 -0.53 -14.33 -6.67
N PRO A 437 -0.48 -14.05 -7.98
CA PRO A 437 -1.69 -13.84 -8.80
C PRO A 437 -2.71 -14.98 -8.70
N GLU A 438 -2.24 -16.23 -8.64
CA GLU A 438 -3.07 -17.44 -8.48
C GLU A 438 -3.81 -17.46 -7.14
N HIS A 439 -3.15 -17.06 -6.05
CA HIS A 439 -3.78 -16.98 -4.73
C HIS A 439 -4.88 -15.91 -4.71
N ILE A 440 -4.61 -14.74 -5.32
CA ILE A 440 -5.60 -13.66 -5.44
C ILE A 440 -6.81 -14.15 -6.25
N ALA A 441 -6.58 -14.80 -7.39
CA ALA A 441 -7.65 -15.33 -8.23
C ALA A 441 -8.50 -16.37 -7.48
N ARG A 442 -7.86 -17.27 -6.71
CA ARG A 442 -8.54 -18.27 -5.89
C ARG A 442 -9.40 -17.64 -4.80
N ILE A 443 -8.88 -16.63 -4.09
CA ILE A 443 -9.65 -15.91 -3.06
C ILE A 443 -10.86 -15.21 -3.68
N GLU A 444 -10.69 -14.58 -4.86
CA GLU A 444 -11.79 -13.93 -5.58
C GLU A 444 -12.86 -14.94 -6.04
N GLU A 445 -12.44 -16.10 -6.52
CA GLU A 445 -13.35 -17.21 -6.88
C GLU A 445 -14.16 -17.68 -5.67
N LEU A 446 -13.51 -17.94 -4.53
CA LEU A 446 -14.17 -18.35 -3.29
C LEU A 446 -15.13 -17.28 -2.75
N PHE A 447 -14.78 -16.00 -2.91
CA PHE A 447 -15.66 -14.89 -2.58
C PHE A 447 -16.92 -14.87 -3.48
N ALA A 448 -16.74 -15.08 -4.77
CA ALA A 448 -17.82 -15.02 -5.76
C ALA A 448 -18.75 -16.23 -5.72
N SER A 449 -18.24 -17.38 -5.29
CA SER A 449 -18.98 -18.63 -5.23
C SER A 449 -19.94 -18.67 -4.04
N SER A 450 -21.10 -19.30 -4.23
CA SER A 450 -22.00 -19.70 -3.14
C SER A 450 -21.74 -21.13 -2.65
N GLU A 451 -20.91 -21.90 -3.35
CA GLU A 451 -20.60 -23.28 -3.00
C GLU A 451 -19.77 -23.37 -1.72
N GLU A 452 -20.09 -24.34 -0.89
CA GLU A 452 -19.32 -24.61 0.32
C GLU A 452 -18.09 -25.47 -0.03
N GLU A 453 -16.94 -25.07 0.54
CA GLU A 453 -15.70 -25.82 0.46
C GLU A 453 -15.24 -26.13 1.89
N PRO A 454 -15.19 -27.41 2.29
CA PRO A 454 -14.82 -27.79 3.64
C PRO A 454 -13.47 -27.21 4.04
N HIS A 455 -13.39 -26.64 5.24
CA HIS A 455 -12.20 -26.00 5.82
C HIS A 455 -11.73 -24.71 5.11
N VAL A 456 -12.45 -24.23 4.09
CA VAL A 456 -12.00 -23.09 3.27
C VAL A 456 -13.07 -22.01 3.14
N ALA A 457 -14.32 -22.39 2.77
CA ALA A 457 -15.33 -21.35 2.52
C ALA A 457 -16.75 -21.85 2.78
N ARG A 458 -17.55 -20.98 3.45
CA ARG A 458 -18.93 -21.30 3.83
C ARG A 458 -19.81 -20.04 3.75
N SER A 459 -21.04 -20.21 3.27
CA SER A 459 -22.08 -19.19 3.31
C SER A 459 -22.99 -19.42 4.52
N VAL A 460 -22.85 -18.58 5.55
CA VAL A 460 -23.52 -18.76 6.84
C VAL A 460 -24.82 -17.96 6.88
N PRO A 461 -25.98 -18.59 7.17
CA PRO A 461 -27.25 -17.89 7.27
C PRO A 461 -27.27 -16.91 8.45
N PHE A 462 -28.10 -15.87 8.32
CA PHE A 462 -28.27 -14.83 9.35
C PHE A 462 -28.58 -15.40 10.73
N GLU A 463 -29.45 -16.41 10.80
CA GLU A 463 -29.91 -17.04 12.04
C GLU A 463 -28.77 -17.66 12.82
N GLU A 464 -27.83 -18.29 12.11
CA GLU A 464 -26.64 -18.88 12.73
C GLU A 464 -25.69 -17.80 13.26
N VAL A 465 -25.47 -16.70 12.49
CA VAL A 465 -24.66 -15.57 12.94
C VAL A 465 -25.30 -14.89 14.16
N ALA A 466 -26.62 -14.74 14.18
CA ALA A 466 -27.34 -14.19 15.32
C ALA A 466 -27.24 -15.09 16.56
N ALA A 467 -27.31 -16.41 16.40
CA ALA A 467 -27.15 -17.38 17.49
C ALA A 467 -25.73 -17.37 18.09
N GLN A 468 -24.73 -16.88 17.36
CA GLN A 468 -23.35 -16.67 17.82
C GLN A 468 -23.10 -15.23 18.31
N ASP A 469 -24.13 -14.50 18.79
CA ASP A 469 -24.03 -13.12 19.27
C ASP A 469 -23.37 -12.17 18.24
N PHE A 470 -23.67 -12.38 16.98
CA PHE A 470 -23.09 -11.60 15.87
C PHE A 470 -21.55 -11.61 15.84
N ASN A 471 -20.95 -12.69 16.30
CA ASN A 471 -19.52 -12.97 16.09
C ASN A 471 -19.28 -13.16 14.59
N LEU A 472 -18.27 -12.51 14.03
CA LEU A 472 -17.90 -12.58 12.62
C LEU A 472 -16.47 -13.15 12.42
N SER A 473 -15.90 -13.80 13.44
CA SER A 473 -14.62 -14.50 13.27
C SER A 473 -14.77 -15.67 12.34
N VAL A 474 -13.91 -15.77 11.34
CA VAL A 474 -13.93 -16.85 10.36
C VAL A 474 -13.83 -18.23 11.04
N SER A 475 -12.96 -18.37 12.03
CA SER A 475 -12.78 -19.61 12.82
C SER A 475 -14.00 -20.04 13.63
N SER A 476 -15.04 -19.21 13.77
CA SER A 476 -16.30 -19.59 14.41
C SER A 476 -17.22 -20.37 13.46
N TYR A 477 -16.96 -20.33 12.15
CA TYR A 477 -17.81 -20.92 11.11
C TYR A 477 -17.06 -21.88 10.19
N ILE A 478 -15.74 -21.80 10.13
CA ILE A 478 -14.87 -22.67 9.34
C ILE A 478 -13.88 -23.32 10.28
N GLU A 479 -13.99 -24.65 10.42
CA GLU A 479 -13.04 -25.43 11.19
C GLU A 479 -11.73 -25.55 10.41
N ALA A 480 -10.61 -25.29 11.10
CA ALA A 480 -9.29 -25.50 10.51
C ALA A 480 -9.10 -26.97 10.14
N ARG A 481 -8.42 -27.24 9.01
CA ARG A 481 -8.02 -28.59 8.64
C ARG A 481 -7.10 -29.15 9.73
N ASP A 482 -7.40 -30.35 10.23
CA ASP A 482 -6.49 -31.04 11.15
C ASP A 482 -5.26 -31.51 10.36
N THR A 483 -4.18 -30.78 10.47
CA THR A 483 -2.89 -31.09 9.82
C THR A 483 -1.96 -31.89 10.72
N ARG A 484 -2.42 -32.29 11.91
CA ARG A 484 -1.60 -33.13 12.80
C ARG A 484 -1.38 -34.46 12.13
N GLU A 485 -0.12 -34.85 11.96
CA GLU A 485 0.21 -36.21 11.56
C GLU A 485 -0.42 -37.18 12.56
N ALA A 486 -1.16 -38.14 12.05
CA ALA A 486 -1.61 -39.28 12.88
C ALA A 486 -0.36 -40.07 13.28
N ILE A 487 0.19 -39.74 14.43
CA ILE A 487 1.36 -40.43 14.96
C ILE A 487 0.90 -41.80 15.40
N ASP A 488 1.31 -42.84 14.68
CA ASP A 488 1.18 -44.21 15.15
C ASP A 488 2.19 -44.41 16.29
N ILE A 489 1.68 -44.29 17.52
CA ILE A 489 2.48 -44.44 18.75
C ILE A 489 3.15 -45.82 18.80
N HIS A 490 2.52 -46.88 18.23
CA HIS A 490 3.09 -48.22 18.20
C HIS A 490 4.28 -48.28 17.24
N ALA A 491 4.14 -47.74 16.04
CA ALA A 491 5.23 -47.66 15.07
C ALA A 491 6.41 -46.82 15.58
N LEU A 492 6.11 -45.66 16.20
CA LEU A 492 7.14 -44.78 16.77
C LEU A 492 7.88 -45.45 17.96
N ASN A 493 7.17 -46.15 18.82
CA ASN A 493 7.77 -46.90 19.93
C ASN A 493 8.64 -48.06 19.42
N GLU A 494 8.25 -48.73 18.35
CA GLU A 494 9.06 -49.78 17.73
C GLU A 494 10.35 -49.22 17.12
N GLU A 495 10.26 -48.08 16.42
CA GLU A 495 11.43 -47.37 15.88
C GLU A 495 12.35 -46.92 17.02
N LEU A 496 11.80 -46.41 18.12
CA LEU A 496 12.56 -46.00 19.30
C LEU A 496 13.32 -47.19 19.91
N ARG A 497 12.67 -48.36 20.06
CA ARG A 497 13.34 -49.59 20.54
C ARG A 497 14.49 -50.00 19.62
N GLN A 498 14.29 -49.96 18.32
CA GLN A 498 15.35 -50.31 17.35
C GLN A 498 16.53 -49.35 17.44
N ARG A 499 16.26 -48.03 17.56
CA ARG A 499 17.34 -47.02 17.73
C ARG A 499 18.08 -47.21 19.04
N VAL A 500 17.41 -47.46 20.15
CA VAL A 500 18.03 -47.74 21.44
C VAL A 500 18.90 -49.01 21.39
N ALA A 501 18.39 -50.12 20.82
CA ALA A 501 19.17 -51.33 20.64
C ALA A 501 20.42 -51.10 19.78
N ARG A 502 20.34 -50.27 18.76
CA ARG A 502 21.51 -49.90 17.92
C ARG A 502 22.52 -49.05 18.67
N ILE A 503 22.08 -48.11 19.53
CA ILE A 503 22.96 -47.33 20.42
C ILE A 503 23.70 -48.24 21.40
N ASP A 504 23.02 -49.21 21.99
CA ASP A 504 23.62 -50.18 22.92
C ASP A 504 24.65 -51.11 22.24
N GLU A 505 24.38 -51.51 20.98
CA GLU A 505 25.30 -52.26 20.17
C GLU A 505 26.59 -51.45 19.87
N LEU A 506 26.42 -50.17 19.43
CA LEU A 506 27.55 -49.27 19.20
C LEU A 506 28.36 -48.98 20.43
N ARG A 507 27.71 -48.80 21.60
CA ARG A 507 28.41 -48.63 22.90
C ARG A 507 29.23 -49.83 23.23
N ARG A 508 28.66 -51.05 23.15
CA ARG A 508 29.43 -52.29 23.37
C ARG A 508 30.64 -52.44 22.43
N GLY A 509 30.48 -52.02 21.16
CA GLY A 509 31.59 -51.99 20.21
C GLY A 509 32.71 -51.02 20.62
N ILE A 510 32.36 -49.85 21.10
CA ILE A 510 33.29 -48.86 21.63
C ILE A 510 34.01 -49.38 22.87
N ASP A 511 33.27 -50.00 23.84
CA ASP A 511 33.85 -50.55 25.03
C ASP A 511 34.83 -51.69 24.74
N GLN A 512 34.53 -52.53 23.71
CA GLN A 512 35.47 -53.59 23.24
C GLN A 512 36.74 -52.99 22.65
N ILE A 513 36.66 -51.93 21.85
CA ILE A 513 37.82 -51.25 21.27
C ILE A 513 38.66 -50.60 22.37
N ILE A 514 38.05 -49.97 23.33
CA ILE A 514 38.74 -49.35 24.48
C ILE A 514 39.49 -50.46 25.27
N ALA A 515 38.80 -51.54 25.62
CA ALA A 515 39.42 -52.66 26.32
C ALA A 515 40.59 -53.29 25.54
N ALA A 516 40.49 -53.42 24.21
CA ALA A 516 41.62 -53.90 23.40
C ALA A 516 42.82 -52.95 23.45
N LEU A 517 42.59 -51.64 23.39
CA LEU A 517 43.65 -50.61 23.46
C LEU A 517 44.31 -50.54 24.83
N GLU A 518 43.55 -50.76 25.92
CA GLU A 518 44.07 -50.82 27.30
C GLU A 518 45.00 -52.04 27.48
N VAL A 519 44.70 -53.18 26.83
CA VAL A 519 45.56 -54.37 26.89
C VAL A 519 46.85 -54.17 26.09
N GLU A 520 46.78 -53.55 24.91
CA GLU A 520 48.00 -53.22 24.13
C GLU A 520 48.89 -52.16 24.77
N GLY A 521 48.31 -51.23 25.56
CA GLY A 521 49.08 -50.21 26.29
C GLY A 521 49.70 -50.72 27.60
N ALA A 522 49.32 -51.90 28.09
CA ALA A 522 49.88 -52.53 29.27
C ALA A 522 51.12 -53.43 28.99
N ASP A 523 51.30 -53.81 27.71
CA ASP A 523 52.46 -54.65 27.29
C ASP A 523 53.60 -53.82 26.66
N SER A 524 53.52 -52.50 26.68
CA SER A 524 54.58 -51.58 26.27
C SER A 524 55.11 -50.77 27.43
#